data_0fc82960f4591d31af969e2934f5df60
#
_entry.id   0fc82960f4591d31af969e2934f5df60
#
_cell.length_a   1.000
_cell.length_b   1.000
_cell.length_c   1.000
_cell.angle_alpha   90.00
_cell.angle_beta   90.00
_cell.angle_gamma   90.00
#
_symmetry.space_group_name_H-M   'P 1'
#
loop_
_entity.id
_entity.type
_entity.pdbx_description
1 polymer ?
#
loop_
_entity_poly.entity_id
_entity_poly.type
_entity_poly.pdbx_seq_one_letter_code
_entity_poly.pdbx_strand_id
1 'polypeptide(L)'
;PANNALLWGTRGTGKSSLLNKVANSFRAVVDNVAGTTVDPVDELVEVGGVVYRFIDTAGLRRRVKEASGHEYYASLRTQGAIERAEVCVVVLDASDSISDQDLRILTMVEEAGKALVIAYNKWDLTDEERRHYLAREVEQDIRAYAWAPSVNISALTGRNVDKLSKAIEEALEGWETRISTGKLNAFLGRLAAAHPHPVRSGKQPRILFGTQAHNCPPTFALFTSGAF
;
A
#
# COMPACT_ATOMS: atom_id res chain seq x y z
N PRO A 1 2.30 9.91 -17.61
CA PRO A 1 1.05 9.23 -17.32
C PRO A 1 0.82 9.22 -15.80
N ALA A 2 -0.45 9.36 -15.37
CA ALA A 2 -0.79 9.31 -13.96
C ALA A 2 -0.63 7.87 -13.42
N ASN A 3 -0.04 7.70 -12.24
CA ASN A 3 0.11 6.40 -11.61
C ASN A 3 -1.24 5.83 -11.17
N ASN A 4 -1.41 4.52 -11.32
CA ASN A 4 -2.63 3.82 -10.95
C ASN A 4 -2.65 3.55 -9.44
N ALA A 5 -3.60 4.17 -8.74
CA ALA A 5 -3.80 4.00 -7.30
C ALA A 5 -5.09 3.23 -7.00
N LEU A 6 -5.03 2.30 -6.06
CA LEU A 6 -6.18 1.57 -5.56
C LEU A 6 -6.46 1.95 -4.10
N LEU A 7 -7.69 2.41 -3.80
CA LEU A 7 -8.15 2.52 -2.42
C LEU A 7 -8.76 1.20 -1.96
N TRP A 8 -8.18 0.59 -0.93
CA TRP A 8 -8.67 -0.67 -0.39
C TRP A 8 -8.84 -0.61 1.13
N GLY A 9 -9.56 -1.56 1.70
CA GLY A 9 -9.85 -1.65 3.13
C GLY A 9 -11.20 -2.30 3.37
N THR A 10 -11.47 -2.67 4.61
CA THR A 10 -12.72 -3.27 5.05
C THR A 10 -13.91 -2.31 4.93
N ARG A 11 -15.12 -2.83 5.14
CA ARG A 11 -16.32 -1.99 5.09
C ARG A 11 -16.33 -0.98 6.24
N GLY A 12 -16.72 0.25 5.95
CA GLY A 12 -16.86 1.28 6.99
C GLY A 12 -15.59 2.10 7.29
N THR A 13 -14.42 1.74 6.75
CA THR A 13 -13.15 2.47 6.99
C THR A 13 -13.08 3.87 6.37
N GLY A 14 -14.07 4.24 5.55
CA GLY A 14 -14.18 5.61 5.00
C GLY A 14 -13.53 5.80 3.62
N LYS A 15 -13.30 4.74 2.84
CA LYS A 15 -12.73 4.82 1.48
C LYS A 15 -13.50 5.76 0.56
N SER A 16 -14.81 5.63 0.52
CA SER A 16 -15.68 6.48 -0.34
C SER A 16 -15.67 7.94 0.13
N SER A 17 -15.63 8.16 1.45
CA SER A 17 -15.50 9.50 2.02
C SER A 17 -14.15 10.12 1.65
N LEU A 18 -13.07 9.34 1.73
CA LEU A 18 -11.74 9.77 1.34
C LEU A 18 -11.69 10.12 -0.15
N LEU A 19 -12.19 9.24 -1.02
CA LEU A 19 -12.26 9.49 -2.45
C LEU A 19 -13.05 10.77 -2.76
N ASN A 20 -14.23 10.95 -2.15
CA ASN A 20 -15.04 12.15 -2.35
C ASN A 20 -14.34 13.40 -1.82
N LYS A 21 -13.65 13.32 -0.69
CA LYS A 21 -12.89 14.44 -0.13
C LYS A 21 -11.79 14.89 -1.07
N VAL A 22 -11.03 13.93 -1.60
CA VAL A 22 -9.94 14.18 -2.55
C VAL A 22 -10.50 14.71 -3.87
N ALA A 23 -11.52 14.05 -4.44
CA ALA A 23 -12.13 14.45 -5.71
C ALA A 23 -12.81 15.85 -5.64
N ASN A 24 -13.47 16.18 -4.53
CA ASN A 24 -14.14 17.49 -4.37
C ASN A 24 -13.14 18.63 -4.18
N SER A 25 -11.97 18.38 -3.64
CA SER A 25 -10.94 19.41 -3.49
C SER A 25 -10.34 19.83 -4.83
N PHE A 26 -10.51 19.05 -5.90
CA PHE A 26 -9.76 19.19 -7.15
C PHE A 26 -10.58 19.12 -8.45
N ARG A 27 -11.92 19.18 -8.39
CA ARG A 27 -12.80 19.19 -9.59
C ARG A 27 -12.49 20.29 -10.63
N ALA A 28 -11.74 21.31 -10.25
CA ALA A 28 -11.42 22.43 -11.13
C ALA A 28 -10.29 22.18 -12.15
N VAL A 29 -9.51 21.09 -12.01
CA VAL A 29 -8.31 20.87 -12.83
C VAL A 29 -8.54 19.83 -13.94
N VAL A 30 -9.50 18.91 -13.79
CA VAL A 30 -9.69 17.77 -14.69
C VAL A 30 -10.36 18.10 -16.03
N ASP A 31 -11.03 19.25 -16.15
CA ASP A 31 -11.71 19.66 -17.41
C ASP A 31 -10.76 20.01 -18.57
N ASN A 32 -9.45 20.07 -18.36
CA ASN A 32 -8.49 20.54 -19.35
C ASN A 32 -7.50 19.49 -19.90
N VAL A 33 -7.56 18.24 -19.49
CA VAL A 33 -6.69 17.19 -20.07
C VAL A 33 -7.44 16.44 -21.18
N ALA A 34 -7.57 17.07 -22.34
CA ALA A 34 -8.07 16.45 -23.54
C ALA A 34 -7.12 15.33 -23.99
N GLY A 35 -7.63 14.07 -24.10
CA GLY A 35 -6.94 12.99 -24.79
C GLY A 35 -6.62 11.72 -23.98
N THR A 36 -7.01 11.62 -22.70
CA THR A 36 -6.88 10.36 -21.95
C THR A 36 -8.19 9.58 -21.98
N THR A 37 -8.20 8.46 -22.69
CA THR A 37 -9.28 7.47 -22.60
C THR A 37 -9.22 6.88 -21.19
N VAL A 38 -10.04 7.36 -20.28
CA VAL A 38 -10.17 6.82 -18.91
C VAL A 38 -11.30 5.78 -18.96
N ASP A 39 -11.02 4.61 -18.43
CA ASP A 39 -12.04 3.58 -18.23
C ASP A 39 -13.18 4.20 -17.38
N PRO A 40 -14.46 4.05 -17.75
CA PRO A 40 -15.59 4.67 -17.05
C PRO A 40 -15.72 4.24 -15.57
N VAL A 41 -14.94 3.27 -15.12
CA VAL A 41 -14.85 2.82 -13.72
C VAL A 41 -13.70 3.46 -12.94
N ASP A 42 -12.82 4.19 -13.60
CA ASP A 42 -11.65 4.84 -13.01
C ASP A 42 -11.87 6.35 -12.90
N GLU A 43 -11.15 7.03 -12.02
CA GLU A 43 -11.27 8.47 -11.81
C GLU A 43 -9.89 9.11 -11.68
N LEU A 44 -9.64 10.18 -12.44
CA LEU A 44 -8.44 10.99 -12.28
C LEU A 44 -8.66 11.97 -11.12
N VAL A 45 -7.75 11.96 -10.17
CA VAL A 45 -7.84 12.78 -8.95
C VAL A 45 -6.47 13.36 -8.66
N GLU A 46 -6.43 14.66 -8.38
CA GLU A 46 -5.23 15.33 -7.91
C GLU A 46 -5.16 15.23 -6.38
N VAL A 47 -4.01 14.81 -5.87
CA VAL A 47 -3.69 14.76 -4.44
C VAL A 47 -2.37 15.47 -4.21
N GLY A 48 -2.40 16.60 -3.48
CA GLY A 48 -1.18 17.35 -3.17
C GLY A 48 -0.43 17.89 -4.40
N GLY A 49 -1.13 18.21 -5.49
CA GLY A 49 -0.53 18.69 -6.73
C GLY A 49 -0.11 17.60 -7.73
N VAL A 50 -0.30 16.32 -7.39
CA VAL A 50 0.02 15.18 -8.25
C VAL A 50 -1.26 14.47 -8.68
N VAL A 51 -1.40 14.17 -9.98
CA VAL A 51 -2.56 13.49 -10.54
C VAL A 51 -2.36 11.98 -10.50
N TYR A 52 -3.27 11.28 -9.84
CA TYR A 52 -3.36 9.82 -9.79
C TYR A 52 -4.61 9.33 -10.50
N ARG A 53 -4.54 8.13 -11.07
CA ARG A 53 -5.71 7.43 -11.56
C ARG A 53 -6.19 6.46 -10.49
N PHE A 54 -7.27 6.81 -9.78
CA PHE A 54 -7.91 5.89 -8.85
C PHE A 54 -8.76 4.88 -9.62
N ILE A 55 -8.38 3.61 -9.53
CA ILE A 55 -9.00 2.51 -10.26
C ILE A 55 -10.16 1.90 -9.47
N ASP A 56 -11.16 1.34 -10.18
CA ASP A 56 -12.38 0.70 -9.63
C ASP A 56 -13.20 1.61 -8.69
N THR A 57 -13.18 2.92 -8.91
CA THR A 57 -13.94 3.88 -8.09
C THR A 57 -15.46 3.68 -8.18
N ALA A 58 -15.96 3.20 -9.32
CA ALA A 58 -17.38 2.85 -9.49
C ALA A 58 -17.79 1.68 -8.58
N GLY A 59 -16.89 0.72 -8.33
CA GLY A 59 -17.11 -0.36 -7.36
C GLY A 59 -17.20 0.18 -5.93
N LEU A 60 -16.38 1.16 -5.56
CA LEU A 60 -16.45 1.83 -4.26
C LEU A 60 -17.79 2.56 -4.07
N ARG A 61 -18.28 3.26 -5.09
CA ARG A 61 -19.55 4.02 -5.04
C ARG A 61 -20.79 3.12 -5.02
N ARG A 62 -20.78 1.98 -5.75
CA ARG A 62 -21.91 1.02 -5.77
C ARG A 62 -22.05 0.27 -4.47
N ARG A 63 -20.97 -0.16 -3.82
CA ARG A 63 -21.01 -0.88 -2.52
C ARG A 63 -21.63 -0.05 -1.39
N VAL A 64 -21.72 1.26 -1.53
CA VAL A 64 -22.46 2.13 -0.61
C VAL A 64 -23.98 1.95 -0.76
N LYS A 65 -24.46 1.56 -1.96
CA LYS A 65 -25.89 1.42 -2.29
C LYS A 65 -26.44 0.01 -2.16
N GLU A 66 -25.58 -1.02 -2.29
CA GLU A 66 -26.03 -2.43 -2.30
C GLU A 66 -25.57 -3.15 -1.03
N ALA A 67 -26.50 -3.31 -0.11
CA ALA A 67 -26.30 -4.03 1.16
C ALA A 67 -26.75 -5.49 1.05
N SER A 68 -26.38 -6.24 0.00
CA SER A 68 -26.57 -7.70 0.04
C SER A 68 -25.99 -8.42 -1.20
N GLY A 69 -25.27 -9.49 -0.94
CA GLY A 69 -25.06 -10.62 -1.84
C GLY A 69 -23.91 -10.51 -2.85
N HIS A 70 -23.04 -11.49 -2.80
CA HIS A 70 -21.97 -11.90 -3.73
C HIS A 70 -20.53 -11.53 -3.34
N GLU A 71 -20.02 -12.15 -2.27
CA GLU A 71 -18.60 -12.09 -1.88
C GLU A 71 -17.66 -12.64 -2.97
N TYR A 72 -18.07 -13.61 -3.75
CA TYR A 72 -17.26 -14.24 -4.79
C TYR A 72 -16.90 -13.29 -5.94
N TYR A 73 -17.88 -12.57 -6.49
CA TYR A 73 -17.62 -11.61 -7.57
C TYR A 73 -16.88 -10.35 -7.10
N ALA A 74 -17.01 -9.99 -5.81
CA ALA A 74 -16.23 -8.92 -5.21
C ALA A 74 -14.74 -9.29 -5.14
N SER A 75 -14.41 -10.56 -4.86
CA SER A 75 -13.04 -11.07 -4.81
C SER A 75 -12.34 -11.01 -6.17
N LEU A 76 -12.98 -11.49 -7.25
CA LEU A 76 -12.39 -11.48 -8.60
C LEU A 76 -12.15 -10.06 -9.14
N ARG A 77 -13.08 -9.12 -8.90
CA ARG A 77 -12.90 -7.71 -9.29
C ARG A 77 -11.78 -7.05 -8.51
N THR A 78 -11.65 -7.38 -7.23
CA THR A 78 -10.61 -6.85 -6.36
C THR A 78 -9.24 -7.32 -6.82
N GLN A 79 -9.10 -8.60 -7.21
CA GLN A 79 -7.85 -9.14 -7.74
C GLN A 79 -7.45 -8.45 -9.05
N GLY A 80 -8.37 -8.28 -9.98
CA GLY A 80 -8.11 -7.53 -11.22
C GLY A 80 -7.77 -6.06 -11.00
N ALA A 81 -8.34 -5.44 -9.96
CA ALA A 81 -7.98 -4.07 -9.58
C ALA A 81 -6.57 -3.99 -9.00
N ILE A 82 -6.16 -4.95 -8.14
CA ILE A 82 -4.80 -4.99 -7.61
C ILE A 82 -3.79 -5.15 -8.74
N GLU A 83 -4.05 -6.04 -9.69
CA GLU A 83 -3.14 -6.28 -10.83
C GLU A 83 -2.87 -5.00 -11.63
N ARG A 84 -3.89 -4.15 -11.82
CA ARG A 84 -3.79 -2.86 -12.51
C ARG A 84 -3.15 -1.76 -11.70
N ALA A 85 -3.13 -1.87 -10.37
CA ALA A 85 -2.57 -0.87 -9.47
C ALA A 85 -1.03 -0.89 -9.50
N GLU A 86 -0.43 0.26 -9.32
CA GLU A 86 1.00 0.45 -9.00
C GLU A 86 1.15 0.64 -7.50
N VAL A 87 0.23 1.40 -6.89
CA VAL A 87 0.17 1.63 -5.45
C VAL A 87 -1.20 1.30 -4.88
N CYS A 88 -1.22 0.64 -3.73
CA CYS A 88 -2.43 0.39 -2.96
C CYS A 88 -2.40 1.25 -1.68
N VAL A 89 -3.44 2.06 -1.50
CA VAL A 89 -3.67 2.80 -0.26
C VAL A 89 -4.67 1.99 0.57
N VAL A 90 -4.18 1.31 1.59
CA VAL A 90 -5.02 0.54 2.51
C VAL A 90 -5.52 1.45 3.61
N VAL A 91 -6.85 1.63 3.64
CA VAL A 91 -7.52 2.51 4.59
C VAL A 91 -8.03 1.71 5.78
N LEU A 92 -7.45 1.95 6.94
CA LEU A 92 -7.82 1.35 8.23
C LEU A 92 -8.64 2.33 9.06
N ASP A 93 -9.53 1.81 9.90
CA ASP A 93 -10.30 2.61 10.85
C ASP A 93 -9.48 2.80 12.13
N ALA A 94 -8.97 4.01 12.34
CA ALA A 94 -8.16 4.31 13.54
C ALA A 94 -8.99 4.30 14.84
N SER A 95 -10.30 4.44 14.75
CA SER A 95 -11.20 4.45 15.91
C SER A 95 -11.59 3.05 16.39
N ASP A 96 -11.28 2.01 15.62
CA ASP A 96 -11.58 0.62 15.93
C ASP A 96 -10.31 -0.25 15.87
N SER A 97 -10.35 -1.45 16.43
CA SER A 97 -9.23 -2.39 16.43
C SER A 97 -8.93 -2.89 15.02
N ILE A 98 -7.64 -3.14 14.75
CA ILE A 98 -7.20 -3.77 13.50
C ILE A 98 -7.77 -5.19 13.44
N SER A 99 -8.53 -5.49 12.39
CA SER A 99 -9.20 -6.77 12.23
C SER A 99 -8.35 -7.77 11.42
N ASP A 100 -8.62 -9.07 11.57
CA ASP A 100 -8.01 -10.11 10.72
C ASP A 100 -8.25 -9.85 9.23
N GLN A 101 -9.37 -9.22 8.88
CA GLN A 101 -9.68 -8.87 7.49
C GLN A 101 -8.78 -7.75 6.98
N ASP A 102 -8.43 -6.78 7.83
CA ASP A 102 -7.47 -5.73 7.49
C ASP A 102 -6.09 -6.33 7.26
N LEU A 103 -5.66 -7.28 8.11
CA LEU A 103 -4.40 -7.99 7.95
C LEU A 103 -4.35 -8.79 6.65
N ARG A 104 -5.44 -9.48 6.29
CA ARG A 104 -5.55 -10.18 5.00
C ARG A 104 -5.40 -9.24 3.80
N ILE A 105 -5.98 -8.04 3.87
CA ILE A 105 -5.85 -7.04 2.81
C ILE A 105 -4.38 -6.61 2.65
N LEU A 106 -3.69 -6.33 3.75
CA LEU A 106 -2.27 -5.98 3.73
C LEU A 106 -1.43 -7.10 3.11
N THR A 107 -1.67 -8.36 3.52
CA THR A 107 -1.01 -9.54 2.96
C THR A 107 -1.25 -9.67 1.46
N MET A 108 -2.49 -9.48 0.99
CA MET A 108 -2.80 -9.57 -0.44
C MET A 108 -2.09 -8.49 -1.28
N VAL A 109 -1.92 -7.27 -0.74
CA VAL A 109 -1.16 -6.21 -1.41
C VAL A 109 0.32 -6.56 -1.49
N GLU A 110 0.90 -7.08 -0.39
CA GLU A 110 2.29 -7.52 -0.34
C GLU A 110 2.55 -8.68 -1.31
N GLU A 111 1.72 -9.72 -1.29
CA GLU A 111 1.82 -10.87 -2.21
C GLU A 111 1.68 -10.46 -3.68
N ALA A 112 0.87 -9.45 -3.98
CA ALA A 112 0.75 -8.87 -5.31
C ALA A 112 1.97 -8.01 -5.71
N GLY A 113 2.90 -7.75 -4.80
CA GLY A 113 4.11 -6.97 -5.04
C GLY A 113 3.84 -5.52 -5.41
N LYS A 114 2.84 -4.88 -4.82
CA LYS A 114 2.48 -3.48 -5.10
C LYS A 114 3.10 -2.53 -4.07
N ALA A 115 3.30 -1.27 -4.48
CA ALA A 115 3.61 -0.23 -3.52
C ALA A 115 2.46 -0.10 -2.52
N LEU A 116 2.76 0.06 -1.23
CA LEU A 116 1.79 0.07 -0.14
C LEU A 116 1.86 1.37 0.65
N VAL A 117 0.71 1.98 0.89
CA VAL A 117 0.51 3.06 1.86
C VAL A 117 -0.55 2.65 2.84
N ILE A 118 -0.34 2.89 4.13
CA ILE A 118 -1.34 2.63 5.18
C ILE A 118 -1.93 3.96 5.65
N ALA A 119 -3.24 4.15 5.45
CA ALA A 119 -3.95 5.35 5.86
C ALA A 119 -4.84 5.04 7.08
N TYR A 120 -4.46 5.51 8.26
CA TYR A 120 -5.27 5.44 9.48
C TYR A 120 -6.32 6.55 9.44
N ASN A 121 -7.51 6.22 8.98
CA ASN A 121 -8.63 7.15 8.82
C ASN A 121 -9.46 7.27 10.10
N LYS A 122 -10.34 8.27 10.14
CA LYS A 122 -11.15 8.64 11.30
C LYS A 122 -10.34 9.07 12.52
N TRP A 123 -9.19 9.67 12.27
CA TRP A 123 -8.30 10.17 13.32
C TRP A 123 -8.95 11.22 14.23
N ASP A 124 -10.00 11.88 13.75
CA ASP A 124 -10.85 12.81 14.50
C ASP A 124 -11.68 12.13 15.60
N LEU A 125 -11.92 10.82 15.47
CA LEU A 125 -12.66 10.03 16.48
C LEU A 125 -11.75 9.36 17.50
N THR A 126 -10.42 9.49 17.40
CA THR A 126 -9.47 8.87 18.31
C THR A 126 -9.14 9.81 19.47
N ASP A 127 -9.32 9.36 20.71
CA ASP A 127 -8.77 9.98 21.91
C ASP A 127 -7.33 9.50 22.18
N GLU A 128 -6.74 9.95 23.28
CA GLU A 128 -5.37 9.62 23.66
C GLU A 128 -5.22 8.13 23.99
N GLU A 129 -6.20 7.54 24.66
CA GLU A 129 -6.21 6.13 25.04
C GLU A 129 -6.27 5.26 23.78
N ARG A 130 -7.18 5.55 22.83
CA ARG A 130 -7.29 4.82 21.58
C ARG A 130 -6.00 4.90 20.75
N ARG A 131 -5.36 6.07 20.69
CA ARG A 131 -4.07 6.23 19.98
C ARG A 131 -2.96 5.39 20.60
N HIS A 132 -2.95 5.28 21.93
CA HIS A 132 -1.99 4.42 22.61
C HIS A 132 -2.22 2.93 22.28
N TYR A 133 -3.48 2.47 22.27
CA TYR A 133 -3.81 1.11 21.86
C TYR A 133 -3.46 0.87 20.39
N LEU A 134 -3.80 1.79 19.48
CA LEU A 134 -3.46 1.68 18.06
C LEU A 134 -1.94 1.55 17.85
N ALA A 135 -1.14 2.31 18.59
CA ALA A 135 0.31 2.20 18.49
C ALA A 135 0.83 0.79 18.87
N ARG A 136 0.20 0.15 19.87
CA ARG A 136 0.51 -1.24 20.23
C ARG A 136 0.08 -2.24 19.17
N GLU A 137 -1.14 -2.10 18.64
CA GLU A 137 -1.65 -2.94 17.55
C GLU A 137 -0.74 -2.84 16.32
N VAL A 138 -0.30 -1.63 15.96
CA VAL A 138 0.66 -1.42 14.85
C VAL A 138 1.97 -2.15 15.10
N GLU A 139 2.50 -2.09 16.31
CA GLU A 139 3.76 -2.76 16.66
C GLU A 139 3.62 -4.29 16.70
N GLN A 140 2.47 -4.81 17.13
CA GLN A 140 2.24 -6.24 17.30
C GLN A 140 1.75 -6.90 16.00
N ASP A 141 0.74 -6.32 15.36
CA ASP A 141 -0.01 -6.98 14.29
C ASP A 141 0.47 -6.62 12.89
N ILE A 142 0.94 -5.37 12.70
CA ILE A 142 1.37 -4.88 11.39
C ILE A 142 2.83 -4.45 11.31
N ARG A 143 3.65 -4.87 12.27
CA ARG A 143 5.10 -4.60 12.30
C ARG A 143 5.80 -5.08 11.02
N ALA A 144 5.33 -6.17 10.42
CA ALA A 144 5.86 -6.68 9.15
C ALA A 144 5.77 -5.65 8.02
N TYR A 145 4.83 -4.69 8.10
CA TYR A 145 4.59 -3.63 7.13
C TYR A 145 5.21 -2.28 7.55
N ALA A 146 6.10 -2.24 8.55
CA ALA A 146 6.76 -1.01 9.01
C ALA A 146 7.59 -0.31 7.92
N TRP A 147 7.88 -0.99 6.83
CA TRP A 147 8.53 -0.44 5.63
C TRP A 147 7.58 0.43 4.78
N ALA A 148 6.26 0.27 4.94
CA ALA A 148 5.28 1.03 4.18
C ALA A 148 5.04 2.41 4.82
N PRO A 149 5.06 3.50 4.04
CA PRO A 149 4.66 4.81 4.53
C PRO A 149 3.25 4.79 5.12
N SER A 150 3.06 5.51 6.22
CA SER A 150 1.75 5.61 6.86
C SER A 150 1.35 7.05 7.15
N VAL A 151 0.03 7.32 7.14
CA VAL A 151 -0.54 8.64 7.42
C VAL A 151 -1.77 8.54 8.31
N ASN A 152 -1.87 9.45 9.27
CA ASN A 152 -3.06 9.61 10.11
C ASN A 152 -3.95 10.69 9.52
N ILE A 153 -5.12 10.31 9.01
CA ILE A 153 -6.02 11.19 8.27
C ILE A 153 -7.43 11.23 8.87
N SER A 154 -8.18 12.26 8.54
CA SER A 154 -9.62 12.27 8.67
C SER A 154 -10.25 12.67 7.33
N ALA A 155 -10.89 11.71 6.67
CA ALA A 155 -11.64 11.98 5.45
C ALA A 155 -12.84 12.90 5.68
N LEU A 156 -13.39 12.91 6.91
CA LEU A 156 -14.50 13.76 7.29
C LEU A 156 -14.07 15.23 7.39
N THR A 157 -13.02 15.51 8.17
CA THR A 157 -12.57 16.89 8.43
C THR A 157 -11.59 17.40 7.38
N GLY A 158 -10.94 16.50 6.62
CA GLY A 158 -9.87 16.82 5.66
C GLY A 158 -8.48 16.86 6.29
N ARG A 159 -8.37 16.58 7.59
CA ARG A 159 -7.08 16.61 8.30
C ARG A 159 -6.07 15.68 7.66
N ASN A 160 -4.89 16.20 7.30
CA ASN A 160 -3.76 15.49 6.73
C ASN A 160 -4.04 14.71 5.44
N VAL A 161 -5.16 14.92 4.75
CA VAL A 161 -5.46 14.25 3.48
C VAL A 161 -4.45 14.66 2.39
N ASP A 162 -3.97 15.90 2.46
CA ASP A 162 -2.88 16.42 1.61
C ASP A 162 -1.57 15.64 1.74
N LYS A 163 -1.27 15.11 2.94
CA LYS A 163 -0.06 14.31 3.18
C LYS A 163 -0.08 12.93 2.51
N LEU A 164 -1.25 12.50 2.05
CA LEU A 164 -1.38 11.22 1.35
C LEU A 164 -0.55 11.20 0.05
N SER A 165 -0.45 12.33 -0.67
CA SER A 165 0.38 12.44 -1.87
C SER A 165 1.84 12.09 -1.58
N LYS A 166 2.41 12.71 -0.54
CA LYS A 166 3.80 12.44 -0.17
C LYS A 166 4.03 10.97 0.22
N ALA A 167 3.08 10.36 0.93
CA ALA A 167 3.18 8.95 1.28
C ALA A 167 3.10 8.03 0.05
N ILE A 168 2.26 8.37 -0.93
CA ILE A 168 2.17 7.64 -2.19
C ILE A 168 3.48 7.79 -2.99
N GLU A 169 4.03 8.99 -3.10
CA GLU A 169 5.32 9.23 -3.77
C GLU A 169 6.43 8.42 -3.13
N GLU A 170 6.56 8.45 -1.80
CA GLU A 170 7.56 7.69 -1.05
C GLU A 170 7.42 6.18 -1.27
N ALA A 171 6.19 5.65 -1.28
CA ALA A 171 5.93 4.24 -1.55
C ALA A 171 6.32 3.84 -2.98
N LEU A 172 6.00 4.67 -3.97
CA LEU A 172 6.36 4.45 -5.37
C LEU A 172 7.87 4.55 -5.60
N GLU A 173 8.54 5.54 -5.02
CA GLU A 173 10.01 5.66 -5.09
C GLU A 173 10.70 4.41 -4.55
N GLY A 174 10.24 3.90 -3.40
CA GLY A 174 10.74 2.65 -2.83
C GLY A 174 10.51 1.46 -3.75
N TRP A 175 9.31 1.37 -4.34
CA TRP A 175 8.90 0.29 -5.24
C TRP A 175 9.66 0.29 -6.57
N GLU A 176 10.01 1.46 -7.08
CA GLU A 176 10.77 1.64 -8.34
C GLU A 176 12.29 1.62 -8.13
N THR A 177 12.76 1.68 -6.88
CA THR A 177 14.18 1.84 -6.56
C THR A 177 15.01 0.69 -7.12
N ARG A 178 16.05 1.04 -7.87
CA ARG A 178 17.10 0.11 -8.30
C ARG A 178 18.35 0.27 -7.44
N ILE A 179 18.73 -0.84 -6.81
CA ILE A 179 19.94 -0.93 -6.00
C ILE A 179 21.08 -1.47 -6.86
N SER A 180 22.22 -0.77 -6.89
CA SER A 180 23.40 -1.28 -7.60
C SER A 180 23.91 -2.57 -6.96
N THR A 181 24.39 -3.49 -7.79
CA THR A 181 24.92 -4.79 -7.38
C THR A 181 25.99 -4.67 -6.29
N GLY A 182 26.86 -3.67 -6.40
CA GLY A 182 27.90 -3.39 -5.39
C GLY A 182 27.33 -3.03 -4.02
N LYS A 183 26.33 -2.11 -3.97
CA LYS A 183 25.64 -1.75 -2.72
C LYS A 183 24.91 -2.94 -2.09
N LEU A 184 24.22 -3.72 -2.93
CA LEU A 184 23.51 -4.90 -2.48
C LEU A 184 24.46 -5.92 -1.85
N ASN A 185 25.58 -6.26 -2.53
CA ASN A 185 26.52 -7.26 -2.01
C ASN A 185 27.27 -6.75 -0.78
N ALA A 186 27.59 -5.47 -0.69
CA ALA A 186 28.14 -4.87 0.51
C ALA A 186 27.18 -4.97 1.71
N PHE A 187 25.89 -4.76 1.48
CA PHE A 187 24.84 -4.93 2.50
C PHE A 187 24.72 -6.40 2.93
N LEU A 188 24.63 -7.34 1.97
CA LEU A 188 24.53 -8.78 2.23
C LEU A 188 25.74 -9.29 3.02
N GLY A 189 26.94 -8.82 2.70
CA GLY A 189 28.16 -9.16 3.44
C GLY A 189 28.11 -8.71 4.90
N ARG A 190 27.64 -7.49 5.18
CA ARG A 190 27.45 -6.99 6.55
C ARG A 190 26.38 -7.78 7.30
N LEU A 191 25.27 -8.07 6.63
CA LEU A 191 24.17 -8.83 7.22
C LEU A 191 24.62 -10.26 7.60
N ALA A 192 25.32 -10.95 6.71
CA ALA A 192 25.84 -12.29 6.95
C ALA A 192 26.89 -12.33 8.07
N ALA A 193 27.69 -11.27 8.21
CA ALA A 193 28.65 -11.15 9.32
C ALA A 193 27.97 -10.91 10.67
N ALA A 194 26.90 -10.10 10.70
CA ALA A 194 26.13 -9.80 11.90
C ALA A 194 25.24 -10.97 12.35
N HIS A 195 24.73 -11.76 11.39
CA HIS A 195 23.79 -12.86 11.62
C HIS A 195 24.26 -14.12 10.88
N PRO A 196 25.32 -14.80 11.38
CA PRO A 196 25.82 -16.01 10.75
C PRO A 196 24.76 -17.13 10.80
N HIS A 197 24.56 -17.81 9.68
CA HIS A 197 23.63 -18.93 9.61
C HIS A 197 24.10 -20.11 10.48
N PRO A 198 23.19 -20.87 11.10
CA PRO A 198 23.55 -22.05 11.86
C PRO A 198 24.17 -23.13 10.96
N VAL A 199 25.12 -23.87 11.49
CA VAL A 199 25.73 -25.01 10.82
C VAL A 199 24.71 -26.15 10.76
N ARG A 200 24.38 -26.64 9.57
CA ARG A 200 23.54 -27.83 9.35
C ARG A 200 24.35 -28.91 8.66
N SER A 201 24.35 -30.12 9.21
CA SER A 201 25.10 -31.28 8.65
C SER A 201 26.58 -30.98 8.34
N GLY A 202 27.24 -30.21 9.20
CA GLY A 202 28.65 -29.84 9.05
C GLY A 202 28.95 -28.79 7.99
N LYS A 203 27.92 -28.20 7.37
CA LYS A 203 28.07 -27.12 6.39
C LYS A 203 27.30 -25.87 6.83
N GLN A 204 27.92 -24.72 6.67
CA GLN A 204 27.30 -23.43 6.89
C GLN A 204 26.91 -22.81 5.53
N PRO A 205 25.61 -22.61 5.25
CA PRO A 205 25.18 -21.92 4.03
C PRO A 205 25.76 -20.50 4.00
N ARG A 206 26.21 -20.04 2.84
CA ARG A 206 26.73 -18.68 2.64
C ARG A 206 26.06 -18.04 1.46
N ILE A 207 25.72 -16.76 1.57
CA ILE A 207 25.34 -15.93 0.42
C ILE A 207 26.65 -15.60 -0.32
N LEU A 208 26.75 -16.06 -1.57
CA LEU A 208 27.91 -15.85 -2.42
C LEU A 208 27.81 -14.51 -3.18
N PHE A 209 26.60 -14.21 -3.67
CA PHE A 209 26.33 -13.06 -4.50
C PHE A 209 24.83 -12.78 -4.53
N GLY A 210 24.46 -11.49 -4.70
CA GLY A 210 23.10 -11.05 -4.91
C GLY A 210 22.99 -10.06 -6.04
N THR A 211 21.88 -10.10 -6.78
CA THR A 211 21.53 -9.11 -7.81
C THR A 211 20.05 -8.78 -7.76
N GLN A 212 19.69 -7.57 -8.13
CA GLN A 212 18.30 -7.19 -8.30
C GLN A 212 17.83 -7.60 -9.70
N ALA A 213 16.89 -8.55 -9.77
CA ALA A 213 16.34 -9.08 -11.01
C ALA A 213 15.27 -8.14 -11.61
N HIS A 214 14.38 -7.59 -10.75
CA HIS A 214 13.31 -6.66 -11.15
C HIS A 214 13.20 -5.49 -10.18
N ASN A 215 12.65 -4.36 -10.68
CA ASN A 215 12.42 -3.16 -9.86
C ASN A 215 11.00 -3.15 -9.26
N CYS A 216 10.00 -3.50 -10.04
CA CYS A 216 8.58 -3.33 -9.72
C CYS A 216 7.84 -4.67 -9.78
N PRO A 217 7.73 -5.40 -8.67
CA PRO A 217 8.27 -5.13 -7.33
C PRO A 217 9.79 -5.35 -7.25
N PRO A 218 10.48 -4.75 -6.25
CA PRO A 218 11.89 -5.03 -6.00
C PRO A 218 12.12 -6.51 -5.74
N THR A 219 12.77 -7.20 -6.67
CA THR A 219 13.00 -8.65 -6.61
C THR A 219 14.47 -8.94 -6.68
N PHE A 220 14.98 -9.74 -5.74
CA PHE A 220 16.39 -10.06 -5.62
C PHE A 220 16.64 -11.55 -5.83
N ALA A 221 17.64 -11.85 -6.65
CA ALA A 221 18.18 -13.21 -6.80
C ALA A 221 19.43 -13.34 -5.93
N LEU A 222 19.42 -14.31 -5.01
CA LEU A 222 20.55 -14.61 -4.15
C LEU A 222 21.15 -15.96 -4.55
N PHE A 223 22.47 -15.96 -4.75
CA PHE A 223 23.24 -17.17 -5.03
C PHE A 223 23.88 -17.65 -3.76
N THR A 224 23.68 -18.91 -3.42
CA THR A 224 24.10 -19.48 -2.13
C THR A 224 24.94 -20.74 -2.31
N SER A 225 25.80 -21.04 -1.34
CA SER A 225 26.65 -22.25 -1.35
C SER A 225 25.93 -23.52 -0.88
N GLY A 226 24.64 -23.45 -0.58
CA GLY A 226 23.81 -24.57 -0.12
C GLY A 226 22.35 -24.14 0.07
N ALA A 227 21.47 -25.09 0.37
CA ALA A 227 20.07 -24.79 0.73
C ALA A 227 20.00 -24.16 2.13
N PHE A 228 19.14 -23.15 2.28
CA PHE A 228 18.83 -22.47 3.52
C PHE A 228 17.74 -23.19 4.30
#